data_3d1d7ff5c8be124cb3d517f08cd603e9
#
_entry.id   3d1d7ff5c8be124cb3d517f08cd603e9
#
_cell.length_a   1.000
_cell.length_b   1.000
_cell.length_c   1.000
_cell.angle_alpha   90.00
_cell.angle_beta   90.00
_cell.angle_gamma   90.00
#
_symmetry.space_group_name_H-M   'P 1'
#
loop_
_entity.id
_entity.type
_entity.pdbx_description
1 polymer ?
#
loop_
_entity_poly.entity_id
_entity_poly.type
_entity_poly.pdbx_seq_one_letter_code
_entity_poly.pdbx_strand_id
1 'polypeptide(L)'
;MKSTKYIPPRWLWGGNAQTIYPYLLSPFTSIPYRRERWELDDGDFIDVDWLDGAIDKPLVVLFHGLEGGSRSHYALSMMRYLQNRHWNGVVIHFRGCSGYPNRLPRAYHAGDSAEIDWMLKRIASILSSQSQRTNRTIYVIGVSLGGNALLKWLGEQGNVANHYITAVAAISVPMDLVAAGNVLDKGFNQLYTRHFLSSLKQKILEKQKKFPGLFDIKAVVNCSTLYEFDNLVTAPLHGFRNTDDYWTKSSSKPLLRTIEVPTLVLNAKNDPFLPAHVLPEYSVVSSAVTLEYPEQGGHVGFLNGSFPGKLMWLPERIIHFFEALHPSNQ
;
A
#
# COMPACT_ATOMS: atom_id res chain seq x y z
N MET A 1 17.07 -24.80 -0.87
CA MET A 1 16.22 -23.62 -1.09
C MET A 1 14.81 -23.93 -0.61
N LYS A 2 14.26 -23.18 0.37
CA LYS A 2 12.84 -23.33 0.74
C LYS A 2 11.98 -22.86 -0.43
N SER A 3 10.94 -23.61 -0.77
CA SER A 3 10.00 -23.27 -1.84
C SER A 3 9.41 -21.87 -1.60
N THR A 4 9.56 -20.95 -2.55
CA THR A 4 8.93 -19.64 -2.53
C THR A 4 7.43 -19.70 -2.87
N LYS A 5 6.93 -20.87 -3.28
CA LYS A 5 5.53 -21.05 -3.66
C LYS A 5 4.62 -20.90 -2.44
N TYR A 6 3.59 -20.07 -2.55
CA TYR A 6 2.57 -19.92 -1.52
C TYR A 6 1.74 -21.20 -1.38
N ILE A 7 1.58 -21.66 -0.14
CA ILE A 7 0.72 -22.80 0.19
C ILE A 7 -0.29 -22.31 1.23
N PRO A 8 -1.57 -22.19 0.85
CA PRO A 8 -2.62 -21.74 1.76
C PRO A 8 -2.89 -22.80 2.84
N PRO A 9 -3.31 -22.40 4.04
CA PRO A 9 -3.71 -23.35 5.08
C PRO A 9 -4.99 -24.09 4.67
N ARG A 10 -5.01 -25.41 4.83
CA ARG A 10 -6.15 -26.26 4.47
C ARG A 10 -7.45 -25.93 5.22
N TRP A 11 -7.34 -25.30 6.38
CA TRP A 11 -8.47 -24.92 7.23
C TRP A 11 -9.05 -23.54 6.91
N LEU A 12 -8.41 -22.71 6.09
CA LEU A 12 -8.84 -21.34 5.76
C LEU A 12 -9.21 -21.24 4.27
N TRP A 13 -10.49 -21.41 3.96
CA TRP A 13 -10.97 -21.56 2.60
C TRP A 13 -11.54 -20.27 2.01
N GLY A 14 -11.16 -19.98 0.76
CA GLY A 14 -11.73 -18.90 -0.03
C GLY A 14 -11.14 -17.51 0.25
N GLY A 15 -11.25 -16.65 -0.75
CA GLY A 15 -10.63 -15.33 -0.73
C GLY A 15 -11.11 -14.43 0.41
N ASN A 16 -12.43 -14.47 0.70
CA ASN A 16 -12.98 -13.67 1.79
C ASN A 16 -12.48 -14.09 3.17
N ALA A 17 -12.43 -15.40 3.47
CA ALA A 17 -11.89 -15.87 4.75
C ALA A 17 -10.40 -15.54 4.87
N GLN A 18 -9.64 -15.72 3.77
CA GLN A 18 -8.21 -15.40 3.71
C GLN A 18 -7.91 -13.90 3.79
N THR A 19 -8.89 -13.04 3.52
CA THR A 19 -8.81 -11.59 3.71
C THR A 19 -9.16 -11.18 5.13
N ILE A 20 -10.28 -11.69 5.66
CA ILE A 20 -10.87 -11.24 6.92
C ILE A 20 -10.10 -11.81 8.13
N TYR A 21 -9.76 -13.11 8.10
CA TYR A 21 -9.15 -13.78 9.24
C TYR A 21 -7.80 -13.14 9.65
N PRO A 22 -6.84 -12.86 8.74
CA PRO A 22 -5.59 -12.19 9.10
C PRO A 22 -5.80 -10.80 9.68
N TYR A 23 -6.79 -10.07 9.18
CA TYR A 23 -7.13 -8.74 9.68
C TYR A 23 -7.66 -8.77 11.13
N LEU A 24 -8.56 -9.71 11.43
CA LEU A 24 -9.24 -9.78 12.74
C LEU A 24 -8.39 -10.46 13.83
N LEU A 25 -7.59 -11.47 13.46
CA LEU A 25 -6.90 -12.35 14.41
C LEU A 25 -5.38 -12.25 14.33
N SER A 26 -4.87 -11.22 13.64
CA SER A 26 -3.44 -10.96 13.59
C SER A 26 -2.88 -10.81 15.01
N PRO A 27 -1.86 -11.58 15.39
CA PRO A 27 -1.26 -11.45 16.71
C PRO A 27 -0.74 -10.02 16.88
N PHE A 28 -1.24 -9.33 17.88
CA PHE A 28 -0.80 -7.97 18.25
C PHE A 28 0.65 -8.03 18.72
N THR A 29 1.55 -7.87 17.79
CA THR A 29 2.96 -7.77 18.10
C THR A 29 3.30 -6.29 18.20
N SER A 30 3.68 -5.83 19.38
CA SER A 30 4.19 -4.47 19.55
C SER A 30 5.51 -4.33 18.80
N ILE A 31 5.59 -3.34 17.91
CA ILE A 31 6.83 -2.90 17.26
C ILE A 31 7.24 -1.59 17.94
N PRO A 32 8.49 -1.46 18.38
CA PRO A 32 8.97 -0.23 19.04
C PRO A 32 9.24 0.86 17.99
N TYR A 33 8.16 1.42 17.45
CA TYR A 33 8.29 2.50 16.49
C TYR A 33 8.74 3.80 17.14
N ARG A 34 9.65 4.49 16.49
CA ARG A 34 9.98 5.90 16.73
C ARG A 34 9.18 6.74 15.74
N ARG A 35 8.19 7.49 16.24
CA ARG A 35 7.36 8.37 15.40
C ARG A 35 8.05 9.69 15.17
N GLU A 36 7.99 10.14 13.92
CA GLU A 36 8.45 11.45 13.47
C GLU A 36 7.36 12.13 12.65
N ARG A 37 7.20 13.45 12.82
CA ARG A 37 6.27 14.25 12.01
C ARG A 37 7.04 15.00 10.95
N TRP A 38 6.57 14.89 9.71
CA TRP A 38 7.11 15.63 8.58
C TRP A 38 6.13 16.72 8.17
N GLU A 39 6.59 17.97 8.22
CA GLU A 39 5.87 19.10 7.67
C GLU A 39 5.98 19.06 6.15
N LEU A 40 4.86 19.30 5.47
CA LEU A 40 4.74 19.36 4.02
C LEU A 40 4.81 20.81 3.54
N ASP A 41 5.17 21.03 2.28
CA ASP A 41 5.35 22.36 1.70
C ASP A 41 4.05 23.18 1.67
N ASP A 42 2.88 22.51 1.68
CA ASP A 42 1.56 23.14 1.73
C ASP A 42 1.12 23.50 3.17
N GLY A 43 1.94 23.26 4.18
CA GLY A 43 1.65 23.51 5.59
C GLY A 43 0.87 22.41 6.29
N ASP A 44 0.59 21.32 5.60
CA ASP A 44 0.04 20.08 6.21
C ASP A 44 1.16 19.22 6.79
N PHE A 45 0.85 18.02 7.25
CA PHE A 45 1.85 17.07 7.78
C PHE A 45 1.47 15.63 7.47
N ILE A 46 2.48 14.78 7.53
CA ILE A 46 2.36 13.33 7.63
C ILE A 46 3.19 12.84 8.81
N ASP A 47 2.78 11.72 9.40
CA ASP A 47 3.58 11.04 10.42
C ASP A 47 4.24 9.79 9.81
N VAL A 48 5.45 9.50 10.24
CA VAL A 48 6.21 8.32 9.83
C VAL A 48 6.64 7.53 11.06
N ASP A 49 6.50 6.21 10.99
CA ASP A 49 6.86 5.30 12.07
C ASP A 49 8.11 4.52 11.68
N TRP A 50 9.23 4.84 12.29
CA TRP A 50 10.53 4.24 12.05
C TRP A 50 10.74 2.99 12.92
N LEU A 51 11.26 1.94 12.30
CA LEU A 51 11.91 0.83 12.95
C LEU A 51 13.42 0.98 12.74
N ASP A 52 14.13 1.36 13.78
CA ASP A 52 15.58 1.54 13.73
C ASP A 52 16.28 0.18 13.80
N GLY A 53 17.12 -0.13 12.80
CA GLY A 53 17.94 -1.33 12.69
C GLY A 53 19.43 -0.99 12.66
N ALA A 54 20.26 -1.91 12.14
CA ALA A 54 21.70 -1.68 12.02
C ALA A 54 22.03 -0.71 10.87
N ILE A 55 23.06 0.11 11.05
CA ILE A 55 23.40 1.19 10.11
C ILE A 55 23.88 0.68 8.75
N ASP A 56 24.43 -0.53 8.71
CA ASP A 56 24.91 -1.22 7.50
C ASP A 56 23.81 -1.99 6.77
N LYS A 57 22.58 -2.01 7.29
CA LYS A 57 21.46 -2.74 6.71
C LYS A 57 20.58 -1.83 5.83
N PRO A 58 19.89 -2.41 4.82
CA PRO A 58 18.97 -1.67 3.95
C PRO A 58 17.84 -1.03 4.73
N LEU A 59 17.19 -0.04 4.10
CA LEU A 59 15.92 0.52 4.54
C LEU A 59 14.78 -0.04 3.69
N VAL A 60 13.70 -0.47 4.34
CA VAL A 60 12.43 -0.84 3.70
C VAL A 60 11.37 0.20 4.03
N VAL A 61 10.88 0.89 3.00
CA VAL A 61 9.76 1.85 3.09
C VAL A 61 8.46 1.13 2.79
N LEU A 62 7.42 1.34 3.59
CA LEU A 62 6.10 0.74 3.39
C LEU A 62 5.01 1.81 3.28
N PHE A 63 4.30 1.79 2.15
CA PHE A 63 3.07 2.53 1.89
C PHE A 63 1.86 1.63 2.12
N HIS A 64 0.96 2.04 3.00
CA HIS A 64 -0.18 1.22 3.42
C HIS A 64 -1.38 1.31 2.48
N GLY A 65 -2.33 0.39 2.61
CA GLY A 65 -3.61 0.40 1.90
C GLY A 65 -4.61 1.42 2.44
N LEU A 66 -5.80 1.45 1.84
CA LEU A 66 -6.90 2.33 2.23
C LEU A 66 -7.18 2.21 3.74
N GLU A 67 -7.17 3.36 4.44
CA GLU A 67 -7.39 3.47 5.89
C GLU A 67 -6.46 2.61 6.76
N GLY A 68 -5.31 2.20 6.20
CA GLY A 68 -4.27 1.45 6.89
C GLY A 68 -3.30 2.33 7.68
N GLY A 69 -2.18 1.72 8.10
CA GLY A 69 -1.10 2.37 8.85
C GLY A 69 -0.10 1.36 9.39
N SER A 70 0.77 1.80 10.29
CA SER A 70 1.81 0.96 10.92
C SER A 70 1.28 -0.19 11.79
N ARG A 71 -0.02 -0.14 12.16
CA ARG A 71 -0.70 -1.18 12.93
C ARG A 71 -1.46 -2.20 12.07
N SER A 72 -1.47 -2.04 10.76
CA SER A 72 -2.05 -3.04 9.86
C SER A 72 -1.30 -4.36 9.99
N HIS A 73 -2.02 -5.50 9.91
CA HIS A 73 -1.44 -6.84 10.10
C HIS A 73 -0.21 -7.10 9.22
N TYR A 74 -0.26 -6.67 7.96
CA TYR A 74 0.85 -6.79 7.01
C TYR A 74 2.05 -5.89 7.37
N ALA A 75 1.80 -4.68 7.88
CA ALA A 75 2.85 -3.79 8.31
C ALA A 75 3.55 -4.35 9.57
N LEU A 76 2.77 -4.81 10.56
CA LEU A 76 3.32 -5.44 11.76
C LEU A 76 4.13 -6.69 11.43
N SER A 77 3.63 -7.57 10.54
CA SER A 77 4.36 -8.79 10.15
C SER A 77 5.66 -8.47 9.41
N MET A 78 5.63 -7.50 8.49
CA MET A 78 6.83 -7.04 7.78
C MET A 78 7.85 -6.43 8.74
N MET A 79 7.43 -5.48 9.58
CA MET A 79 8.35 -4.82 10.52
C MET A 79 8.93 -5.78 11.55
N ARG A 80 8.16 -6.79 12.01
CA ARG A 80 8.68 -7.86 12.86
C ARG A 80 9.73 -8.70 12.11
N TYR A 81 9.50 -8.99 10.85
CA TYR A 81 10.46 -9.72 10.04
C TYR A 81 11.77 -8.94 9.86
N LEU A 82 11.68 -7.63 9.59
CA LEU A 82 12.84 -6.74 9.48
C LEU A 82 13.58 -6.61 10.82
N GLN A 83 12.86 -6.47 11.93
CA GLN A 83 13.44 -6.40 13.28
C GLN A 83 14.30 -7.63 13.60
N ASN A 84 13.81 -8.83 13.28
CA ASN A 84 14.55 -10.08 13.49
C ASN A 84 15.81 -10.18 12.61
N ARG A 85 15.91 -9.40 11.54
CA ARG A 85 17.06 -9.33 10.63
C ARG A 85 17.94 -8.10 10.88
N HIS A 86 17.60 -7.29 11.88
CA HIS A 86 18.24 -6.00 12.16
C HIS A 86 18.20 -5.01 10.97
N TRP A 87 17.25 -5.15 10.05
CA TRP A 87 17.03 -4.22 8.97
C TRP A 87 16.26 -2.99 9.45
N ASN A 88 16.44 -1.89 8.73
CA ASN A 88 15.69 -0.67 8.98
C ASN A 88 14.35 -0.72 8.28
N GLY A 89 13.32 -0.17 8.91
CA GLY A 89 11.98 -0.08 8.33
C GLY A 89 11.36 1.29 8.58
N VAL A 90 10.47 1.71 7.69
CA VAL A 90 9.63 2.88 7.93
C VAL A 90 8.24 2.67 7.32
N VAL A 91 7.21 2.96 8.09
CA VAL A 91 5.83 3.03 7.59
C VAL A 91 5.47 4.49 7.47
N ILE A 92 5.17 4.94 6.26
CA ILE A 92 4.73 6.30 6.00
C ILE A 92 3.20 6.33 6.03
N HIS A 93 2.64 7.15 6.92
CA HIS A 93 1.19 7.33 6.99
C HIS A 93 0.75 8.37 5.98
N PHE A 94 -0.21 8.02 5.14
CA PHE A 94 -0.89 9.02 4.31
C PHE A 94 -1.63 10.04 5.17
N ARG A 95 -1.94 11.22 4.62
CA ARG A 95 -2.61 12.32 5.32
C ARG A 95 -3.84 11.85 6.09
N GLY A 96 -3.89 12.12 7.38
CA GLY A 96 -4.99 11.74 8.27
C GLY A 96 -5.10 10.24 8.58
N CYS A 97 -4.03 9.43 8.36
CA CYS A 97 -4.03 8.00 8.68
C CYS A 97 -3.18 7.62 9.90
N SER A 98 -2.52 8.56 10.53
CA SER A 98 -1.63 8.31 11.70
C SER A 98 -2.34 8.28 13.06
N GLY A 99 -3.66 8.44 13.08
CA GLY A 99 -4.47 8.66 14.28
C GLY A 99 -4.71 10.14 14.59
N TYR A 100 -4.08 11.04 13.84
CA TYR A 100 -4.29 12.49 13.92
C TYR A 100 -4.88 13.00 12.61
N PRO A 101 -5.96 13.83 12.64
CA PRO A 101 -6.48 14.47 11.44
C PRO A 101 -5.46 15.47 10.90
N ASN A 102 -5.23 15.44 9.60
CA ASN A 102 -4.37 16.40 8.95
C ASN A 102 -4.98 17.83 9.00
N ARG A 103 -4.14 18.85 8.72
CA ARG A 103 -4.53 20.27 8.91
C ARG A 103 -5.42 20.79 7.80
N LEU A 104 -5.15 20.38 6.55
CA LEU A 104 -5.80 20.91 5.37
C LEU A 104 -7.04 20.10 4.92
N PRO A 105 -7.88 20.65 4.03
CA PRO A 105 -8.97 19.90 3.40
C PRO A 105 -8.48 18.67 2.64
N ARG A 106 -7.31 18.77 1.97
CA ARG A 106 -6.70 17.71 1.18
C ARG A 106 -6.66 16.38 1.94
N ALA A 107 -7.03 15.30 1.27
CA ALA A 107 -6.87 13.93 1.73
C ALA A 107 -5.86 13.21 0.80
N TYR A 108 -5.49 11.99 1.11
CA TYR A 108 -4.77 11.12 0.18
C TYR A 108 -5.73 10.46 -0.80
N HIS A 109 -5.22 10.02 -1.95
CA HIS A 109 -6.02 9.28 -2.92
C HIS A 109 -5.19 8.22 -3.66
N ALA A 110 -5.87 7.30 -4.37
CA ALA A 110 -5.24 6.12 -4.94
C ALA A 110 -4.18 6.41 -6.03
N GLY A 111 -4.21 7.58 -6.65
CA GLY A 111 -3.27 7.99 -7.69
C GLY A 111 -2.31 9.10 -7.25
N ASP A 112 -2.08 9.32 -5.95
CA ASP A 112 -1.29 10.44 -5.44
C ASP A 112 0.22 10.22 -5.59
N SER A 113 0.67 10.11 -6.85
CA SER A 113 2.08 9.88 -7.19
C SER A 113 2.98 11.06 -6.81
N ALA A 114 2.45 12.28 -6.78
CA ALA A 114 3.22 13.45 -6.36
C ALA A 114 3.59 13.40 -4.87
N GLU A 115 2.72 12.90 -4.00
CA GLU A 115 3.07 12.68 -2.60
C GLU A 115 4.05 11.53 -2.42
N ILE A 116 3.93 10.43 -3.18
CA ILE A 116 4.92 9.35 -3.20
C ILE A 116 6.30 9.90 -3.60
N ASP A 117 6.36 10.74 -4.62
CA ASP A 117 7.61 11.38 -5.09
C ASP A 117 8.28 12.21 -3.99
N TRP A 118 7.52 13.08 -3.35
CA TRP A 118 8.01 13.91 -2.25
C TRP A 118 8.54 13.08 -1.08
N MET A 119 7.78 12.04 -0.68
CA MET A 119 8.14 11.15 0.42
C MET A 119 9.43 10.38 0.13
N LEU A 120 9.56 9.81 -1.07
CA LEU A 120 10.75 9.01 -1.44
C LEU A 120 11.99 9.88 -1.62
N LYS A 121 11.86 11.08 -2.19
CA LYS A 121 12.96 12.07 -2.25
C LYS A 121 13.42 12.48 -0.87
N ARG A 122 12.51 12.69 0.07
CA ARG A 122 12.86 13.01 1.46
C ARG A 122 13.59 11.84 2.14
N ILE A 123 13.13 10.60 1.96
CA ILE A 123 13.84 9.40 2.45
C ILE A 123 15.26 9.33 1.90
N ALA A 124 15.42 9.49 0.58
CA ALA A 124 16.73 9.45 -0.06
C ALA A 124 17.68 10.56 0.48
N SER A 125 17.15 11.77 0.69
CA SER A 125 17.88 12.88 1.29
C SER A 125 18.32 12.58 2.72
N ILE A 126 17.43 12.03 3.56
CA ILE A 126 17.75 11.64 4.95
C ILE A 126 18.89 10.62 4.96
N LEU A 127 18.82 9.57 4.12
CA LEU A 127 19.89 8.57 4.07
C LEU A 127 21.22 9.13 3.55
N SER A 128 21.16 10.06 2.58
CA SER A 128 22.34 10.69 2.02
C SER A 128 23.06 11.61 3.01
N SER A 129 22.31 12.24 3.93
CA SER A 129 22.88 13.13 4.97
C SER A 129 23.54 12.37 6.13
N GLN A 130 23.25 11.07 6.30
CA GLN A 130 23.83 10.22 7.33
C GLN A 130 25.23 9.74 6.93
N SER A 131 26.27 10.52 7.24
CA SER A 131 27.67 10.24 6.83
C SER A 131 28.20 8.87 7.32
N GLN A 132 27.72 8.39 8.45
CA GLN A 132 28.11 7.09 9.02
C GLN A 132 27.43 5.89 8.34
N ARG A 133 26.38 6.13 7.54
CA ARG A 133 25.63 5.05 6.90
C ARG A 133 26.38 4.53 5.67
N THR A 134 26.78 3.26 5.72
CA THR A 134 27.49 2.57 4.62
C THR A 134 26.55 2.00 3.60
N ASN A 135 25.33 1.59 4.00
CA ASN A 135 24.32 1.04 3.10
C ASN A 135 23.19 2.05 2.88
N ARG A 136 23.02 2.48 1.63
CA ARG A 136 21.96 3.41 1.17
C ARG A 136 20.89 2.73 0.34
N THR A 137 20.85 1.42 0.32
CA THR A 137 19.83 0.65 -0.40
C THR A 137 18.44 0.92 0.18
N ILE A 138 17.52 1.34 -0.68
CA ILE A 138 16.13 1.60 -0.35
C ILE A 138 15.25 0.64 -1.12
N TYR A 139 14.53 -0.21 -0.41
CA TYR A 139 13.46 -1.05 -0.93
C TYR A 139 12.12 -0.44 -0.58
N VAL A 140 11.14 -0.55 -1.47
CA VAL A 140 9.82 0.04 -1.23
C VAL A 140 8.73 -1.02 -1.38
N ILE A 141 7.80 -1.03 -0.44
CA ILE A 141 6.63 -1.91 -0.45
C ILE A 141 5.38 -1.03 -0.53
N GLY A 142 4.54 -1.28 -1.51
CA GLY A 142 3.21 -0.67 -1.61
C GLY A 142 2.13 -1.72 -1.46
N VAL A 143 1.19 -1.51 -0.55
CA VAL A 143 0.10 -2.45 -0.28
C VAL A 143 -1.22 -1.86 -0.74
N SER A 144 -2.00 -2.62 -1.53
CA SER A 144 -3.34 -2.23 -1.99
C SER A 144 -3.33 -0.82 -2.62
N LEU A 145 -4.10 0.13 -2.12
CA LEU A 145 -4.12 1.52 -2.58
C LEU A 145 -2.71 2.15 -2.62
N GLY A 146 -1.91 1.97 -1.57
CA GLY A 146 -0.53 2.47 -1.55
C GLY A 146 0.35 1.83 -2.62
N GLY A 147 0.07 0.57 -2.98
CA GLY A 147 0.71 -0.12 -4.11
C GLY A 147 0.33 0.50 -5.45
N ASN A 148 -0.94 0.90 -5.63
CA ASN A 148 -1.38 1.56 -6.86
C ASN A 148 -0.74 2.94 -7.03
N ALA A 149 -0.70 3.77 -5.98
CA ALA A 149 -0.02 5.06 -6.02
C ALA A 149 1.49 4.91 -6.32
N LEU A 150 2.13 3.91 -5.73
CA LEU A 150 3.54 3.59 -5.95
C LEU A 150 3.81 3.11 -7.38
N LEU A 151 3.02 2.17 -7.91
CA LEU A 151 3.16 1.71 -9.30
C LEU A 151 2.90 2.83 -10.31
N LYS A 152 1.94 3.72 -10.03
CA LYS A 152 1.69 4.91 -10.83
C LYS A 152 2.92 5.82 -10.85
N TRP A 153 3.47 6.13 -9.67
CA TRP A 153 4.71 6.91 -9.55
C TRP A 153 5.87 6.29 -10.34
N LEU A 154 6.08 4.98 -10.19
CA LEU A 154 7.13 4.26 -10.92
C LEU A 154 7.00 4.41 -12.43
N GLY A 155 5.80 4.22 -12.95
CA GLY A 155 5.56 4.30 -14.38
C GLY A 155 5.65 5.73 -14.94
N GLU A 156 5.33 6.75 -14.13
CA GLU A 156 5.51 8.17 -14.47
C GLU A 156 6.98 8.60 -14.41
N GLN A 157 7.76 8.07 -13.45
CA GLN A 157 9.18 8.41 -13.30
C GLN A 157 10.10 7.63 -14.26
N GLY A 158 9.70 6.44 -14.67
CA GLY A 158 10.56 5.56 -15.49
C GLY A 158 11.94 5.38 -14.85
N ASN A 159 12.99 5.62 -15.62
CA ASN A 159 14.38 5.48 -15.17
C ASN A 159 14.77 6.41 -14.00
N VAL A 160 14.14 7.56 -13.87
CA VAL A 160 14.46 8.53 -12.79
C VAL A 160 14.26 7.93 -11.41
N ALA A 161 13.30 7.01 -11.25
CA ALA A 161 13.03 6.33 -9.99
C ALA A 161 14.27 5.56 -9.46
N ASN A 162 15.13 5.04 -10.34
CA ASN A 162 16.36 4.32 -9.94
C ASN A 162 17.37 5.18 -9.16
N HIS A 163 17.27 6.51 -9.23
CA HIS A 163 18.12 7.40 -8.44
C HIS A 163 17.74 7.42 -6.96
N TYR A 164 16.53 7.02 -6.62
CA TYR A 164 16.00 7.09 -5.25
C TYR A 164 15.81 5.74 -4.60
N ILE A 165 15.45 4.71 -5.37
CA ILE A 165 15.09 3.40 -4.84
C ILE A 165 15.73 2.27 -5.64
N THR A 166 15.89 1.13 -5.00
CA THR A 166 16.60 -0.03 -5.57
C THR A 166 15.64 -1.06 -6.16
N ALA A 167 14.55 -1.36 -5.46
CA ALA A 167 13.53 -2.30 -5.91
C ALA A 167 12.20 -2.10 -5.18
N VAL A 168 11.13 -2.64 -5.77
CA VAL A 168 9.75 -2.47 -5.28
C VAL A 168 9.03 -3.81 -5.16
N ALA A 169 8.16 -3.92 -4.16
CA ALA A 169 7.13 -4.96 -4.08
C ALA A 169 5.75 -4.32 -3.96
N ALA A 170 4.89 -4.58 -4.92
CA ALA A 170 3.51 -4.10 -4.99
C ALA A 170 2.55 -5.27 -4.72
N ILE A 171 1.83 -5.20 -3.59
CA ILE A 171 1.11 -6.33 -3.01
C ILE A 171 -0.39 -6.10 -3.02
N SER A 172 -1.15 -7.05 -3.59
CA SER A 172 -2.63 -7.01 -3.67
C SER A 172 -3.16 -5.69 -4.22
N VAL A 173 -2.55 -5.22 -5.32
CA VAL A 173 -2.77 -3.88 -5.85
C VAL A 173 -3.99 -3.84 -6.77
N PRO A 174 -4.95 -2.94 -6.54
CA PRO A 174 -6.04 -2.68 -7.46
C PRO A 174 -5.55 -1.78 -8.62
N MET A 175 -4.74 -2.32 -9.52
CA MET A 175 -4.11 -1.58 -10.63
C MET A 175 -5.11 -1.01 -11.63
N ASP A 176 -6.31 -1.56 -11.67
CA ASP A 176 -7.49 -1.10 -12.43
C ASP A 176 -8.58 -0.71 -11.42
N LEU A 177 -8.63 0.57 -11.07
CA LEU A 177 -9.55 1.08 -10.04
C LEU A 177 -11.01 1.00 -10.48
N VAL A 178 -11.29 1.08 -11.80
CA VAL A 178 -12.66 0.94 -12.32
C VAL A 178 -13.16 -0.48 -12.08
N ALA A 179 -12.34 -1.49 -12.39
CA ALA A 179 -12.70 -2.88 -12.16
C ALA A 179 -12.82 -3.20 -10.66
N ALA A 180 -11.89 -2.69 -9.84
CA ALA A 180 -11.89 -2.91 -8.39
C ALA A 180 -13.12 -2.27 -7.71
N GLY A 181 -13.44 -1.01 -8.03
CA GLY A 181 -14.60 -0.31 -7.49
C GLY A 181 -15.91 -1.01 -7.84
N ASN A 182 -16.06 -1.42 -9.12
CA ASN A 182 -17.23 -2.14 -9.58
C ASN A 182 -17.47 -3.49 -8.87
N VAL A 183 -16.42 -4.13 -8.38
CA VAL A 183 -16.51 -5.40 -7.65
C VAL A 183 -16.76 -5.16 -6.16
N LEU A 184 -16.12 -4.14 -5.57
CA LEU A 184 -16.32 -3.79 -4.16
C LEU A 184 -17.75 -3.35 -3.85
N ASP A 185 -18.45 -2.76 -4.80
CA ASP A 185 -19.81 -2.28 -4.63
C ASP A 185 -20.89 -3.37 -4.83
N LYS A 186 -20.50 -4.67 -5.01
CA LYS A 186 -21.41 -5.75 -5.31
C LYS A 186 -21.31 -6.94 -4.34
N GLY A 187 -22.46 -7.59 -4.10
CA GLY A 187 -22.54 -8.85 -3.37
C GLY A 187 -21.91 -8.79 -1.98
N PHE A 188 -21.17 -9.83 -1.62
CA PHE A 188 -20.50 -9.92 -0.32
C PHE A 188 -19.48 -8.80 -0.09
N ASN A 189 -18.89 -8.27 -1.16
CA ASN A 189 -17.87 -7.22 -1.06
C ASN A 189 -18.40 -5.90 -0.51
N GLN A 190 -19.72 -5.68 -0.54
CA GLN A 190 -20.35 -4.54 0.15
C GLN A 190 -20.03 -4.48 1.66
N LEU A 191 -19.65 -5.63 2.28
CA LEU A 191 -19.18 -5.64 3.65
C LEU A 191 -17.89 -4.82 3.82
N TYR A 192 -16.95 -4.99 2.90
CA TYR A 192 -15.71 -4.21 2.86
C TYR A 192 -15.98 -2.75 2.55
N THR A 193 -16.86 -2.48 1.57
CA THR A 193 -17.26 -1.11 1.22
C THR A 193 -17.86 -0.38 2.41
N ARG A 194 -18.77 -1.02 3.16
CA ARG A 194 -19.34 -0.43 4.39
C ARG A 194 -18.30 -0.16 5.46
N HIS A 195 -17.33 -1.07 5.62
CA HIS A 195 -16.24 -0.89 6.58
C HIS A 195 -15.37 0.33 6.20
N PHE A 196 -14.95 0.45 4.94
CA PHE A 196 -14.19 1.61 4.46
C PHE A 196 -14.98 2.92 4.57
N LEU A 197 -16.23 2.91 4.12
CA LEU A 197 -17.08 4.09 4.18
C LEU A 197 -17.33 4.57 5.62
N SER A 198 -17.40 3.67 6.59
CA SER A 198 -17.55 4.05 8.00
C SER A 198 -16.40 4.96 8.46
N SER A 199 -15.15 4.58 8.18
CA SER A 199 -13.97 5.38 8.52
C SER A 199 -13.87 6.66 7.68
N LEU A 200 -14.05 6.55 6.37
CA LEU A 200 -13.95 7.67 5.45
C LEU A 200 -14.98 8.76 5.77
N LYS A 201 -16.23 8.40 6.01
CA LYS A 201 -17.30 9.34 6.39
C LYS A 201 -17.00 10.03 7.72
N GLN A 202 -16.50 9.30 8.72
CA GLN A 202 -16.11 9.91 9.98
C GLN A 202 -15.05 10.99 9.78
N LYS A 203 -14.03 10.73 8.97
CA LYS A 203 -12.99 11.72 8.65
C LYS A 203 -13.57 12.98 7.96
N ILE A 204 -14.54 12.80 7.06
CA ILE A 204 -15.20 13.93 6.41
C ILE A 204 -16.05 14.74 7.40
N LEU A 205 -16.75 14.08 8.31
CA LEU A 205 -17.49 14.76 9.37
C LEU A 205 -16.57 15.58 10.30
N GLU A 206 -15.38 15.09 10.59
CA GLU A 206 -14.36 15.83 11.34
C GLU A 206 -13.82 17.02 10.54
N LYS A 207 -13.53 16.82 9.24
CA LYS A 207 -13.09 17.91 8.35
C LYS A 207 -14.16 19.01 8.20
N GLN A 208 -15.43 18.65 8.12
CA GLN A 208 -16.54 19.60 8.03
C GLN A 208 -16.59 20.55 9.22
N LYS A 209 -16.20 20.11 10.43
CA LYS A 209 -16.13 20.99 11.61
C LYS A 209 -15.08 22.10 11.43
N LYS A 210 -13.98 21.79 10.75
CA LYS A 210 -12.89 22.74 10.45
C LYS A 210 -13.15 23.59 9.19
N PHE A 211 -13.84 23.01 8.21
CA PHE A 211 -14.09 23.61 6.89
C PHE A 211 -15.59 23.54 6.57
N PRO A 212 -16.42 24.36 7.24
CA PRO A 212 -17.86 24.35 7.01
C PRO A 212 -18.21 24.65 5.54
N GLY A 213 -19.14 23.87 4.97
CA GLY A 213 -19.60 24.07 3.59
C GLY A 213 -18.71 23.46 2.51
N LEU A 214 -17.61 22.77 2.87
CA LEU A 214 -16.73 22.13 1.88
C LEU A 214 -17.39 20.93 1.19
N PHE A 215 -18.25 20.20 1.91
CA PHE A 215 -18.91 18.99 1.40
C PHE A 215 -20.42 19.05 1.61
N ASP A 216 -21.20 18.43 0.71
CA ASP A 216 -22.60 18.09 0.97
C ASP A 216 -22.65 16.93 1.97
N ILE A 217 -22.67 17.26 3.25
CA ILE A 217 -22.64 16.27 4.34
C ILE A 217 -23.84 15.34 4.29
N LYS A 218 -25.03 15.82 3.88
CA LYS A 218 -26.21 14.97 3.77
C LYS A 218 -26.03 13.90 2.69
N ALA A 219 -25.48 14.28 1.55
CA ALA A 219 -25.15 13.32 0.49
C ALA A 219 -24.04 12.35 0.93
N VAL A 220 -22.95 12.85 1.56
CA VAL A 220 -21.84 12.00 2.03
C VAL A 220 -22.30 10.97 3.06
N VAL A 221 -23.12 11.36 4.04
CA VAL A 221 -23.64 10.42 5.06
C VAL A 221 -24.50 9.33 4.44
N ASN A 222 -25.27 9.66 3.42
CA ASN A 222 -26.21 8.75 2.76
C ASN A 222 -25.58 7.88 1.66
N CYS A 223 -24.36 8.21 1.18
CA CYS A 223 -23.73 7.38 0.14
C CYS A 223 -23.49 5.94 0.63
N SER A 224 -23.59 4.97 -0.25
CA SER A 224 -23.55 3.54 0.06
C SER A 224 -22.45 2.79 -0.67
N THR A 225 -21.80 3.44 -1.64
CA THR A 225 -20.77 2.87 -2.50
C THR A 225 -19.51 3.74 -2.46
N LEU A 226 -18.34 3.14 -2.79
CA LEU A 226 -17.11 3.91 -2.97
C LEU A 226 -17.23 4.84 -4.18
N TYR A 227 -17.97 4.44 -5.21
CA TYR A 227 -18.24 5.29 -6.37
C TYR A 227 -18.92 6.61 -5.97
N GLU A 228 -20.00 6.51 -5.19
CA GLU A 228 -20.72 7.70 -4.70
C GLU A 228 -19.84 8.57 -3.79
N PHE A 229 -19.08 7.95 -2.88
CA PHE A 229 -18.17 8.67 -1.99
C PHE A 229 -17.10 9.42 -2.79
N ASP A 230 -16.47 8.76 -3.74
CA ASP A 230 -15.43 9.39 -4.57
C ASP A 230 -15.98 10.49 -5.45
N ASN A 231 -17.25 10.37 -5.91
CA ASN A 231 -17.92 11.42 -6.67
C ASN A 231 -18.23 12.67 -5.83
N LEU A 232 -18.58 12.48 -4.57
CA LEU A 232 -18.94 13.55 -3.64
C LEU A 232 -17.74 14.20 -2.96
N VAL A 233 -16.65 13.45 -2.78
CA VAL A 233 -15.52 13.86 -1.93
C VAL A 233 -14.20 13.84 -2.69
N THR A 234 -13.72 12.65 -3.09
CA THR A 234 -12.36 12.48 -3.59
C THR A 234 -12.16 13.22 -4.92
N ALA A 235 -13.06 13.04 -5.87
CA ALA A 235 -12.94 13.66 -7.18
C ALA A 235 -12.93 15.21 -7.10
N PRO A 236 -13.91 15.87 -6.50
CA PRO A 236 -13.91 17.33 -6.42
C PRO A 236 -12.77 17.89 -5.57
N LEU A 237 -12.37 17.19 -4.49
CA LEU A 237 -11.28 17.61 -3.61
C LEU A 237 -9.93 17.66 -4.31
N HIS A 238 -9.74 16.82 -5.33
CA HIS A 238 -8.49 16.69 -6.08
C HIS A 238 -8.59 17.17 -7.54
N GLY A 239 -9.68 17.86 -7.91
CA GLY A 239 -9.84 18.48 -9.23
C GLY A 239 -10.15 17.51 -10.37
N PHE A 240 -10.62 16.30 -10.05
CA PHE A 240 -11.18 15.39 -11.04
C PHE A 240 -12.64 15.76 -11.35
N ARG A 241 -13.08 15.50 -12.58
CA ARG A 241 -14.45 15.81 -13.03
C ARG A 241 -15.52 15.02 -12.28
N ASN A 242 -15.23 13.74 -12.02
CA ASN A 242 -16.09 12.75 -11.36
C ASN A 242 -15.28 11.50 -10.98
N THR A 243 -15.93 10.50 -10.44
CA THR A 243 -15.31 9.21 -10.07
C THR A 243 -14.69 8.49 -11.26
N ASP A 244 -15.33 8.47 -12.42
CA ASP A 244 -14.80 7.80 -13.61
C ASP A 244 -13.48 8.43 -14.06
N ASP A 245 -13.41 9.76 -14.07
CA ASP A 245 -12.19 10.52 -14.40
C ASP A 245 -11.09 10.24 -13.34
N TYR A 246 -11.45 10.22 -12.06
CA TYR A 246 -10.55 9.91 -10.96
C TYR A 246 -9.99 8.49 -11.09
N TRP A 247 -10.85 7.47 -11.15
CA TRP A 247 -10.41 6.07 -11.19
C TRP A 247 -9.59 5.77 -12.45
N THR A 248 -10.00 6.29 -13.60
CA THR A 248 -9.26 6.11 -14.86
C THR A 248 -7.86 6.72 -14.79
N LYS A 249 -7.74 7.97 -14.37
CA LYS A 249 -6.45 8.69 -14.29
C LYS A 249 -5.55 8.20 -13.16
N SER A 250 -6.14 7.61 -12.12
CA SER A 250 -5.42 7.11 -10.96
C SER A 250 -5.02 5.64 -11.06
N SER A 251 -5.54 4.89 -12.03
CA SER A 251 -5.16 3.50 -12.28
C SER A 251 -3.72 3.38 -12.77
N SER A 252 -2.94 2.49 -12.14
CA SER A 252 -1.54 2.26 -12.49
C SER A 252 -1.34 1.29 -13.67
N LYS A 253 -2.34 0.47 -13.99
CA LYS A 253 -2.25 -0.58 -15.02
C LYS A 253 -1.70 -0.11 -16.37
N PRO A 254 -2.10 1.06 -16.93
CA PRO A 254 -1.56 1.54 -18.22
C PRO A 254 -0.07 1.88 -18.18
N LEU A 255 0.47 2.16 -17.00
CA LEU A 255 1.84 2.63 -16.77
C LEU A 255 2.84 1.52 -16.45
N LEU A 256 2.40 0.26 -16.32
CA LEU A 256 3.29 -0.86 -15.96
C LEU A 256 4.37 -1.14 -17.01
N ARG A 257 4.15 -0.76 -18.27
CA ARG A 257 5.12 -0.91 -19.36
C ARG A 257 6.30 0.07 -19.30
N THR A 258 6.17 1.16 -18.55
CA THR A 258 7.19 2.20 -18.42
C THR A 258 7.99 2.10 -17.12
N ILE A 259 7.71 1.10 -16.30
CA ILE A 259 8.45 0.85 -15.06
C ILE A 259 9.84 0.30 -15.40
N GLU A 260 10.89 0.92 -14.87
CA GLU A 260 12.28 0.50 -15.08
C GLU A 260 12.99 0.01 -13.81
N VAL A 261 12.40 0.25 -12.64
CA VAL A 261 12.89 -0.29 -11.36
C VAL A 261 12.47 -1.76 -11.22
N PRO A 262 13.36 -2.68 -10.78
CA PRO A 262 12.97 -4.05 -10.48
C PRO A 262 11.76 -4.11 -9.55
N THR A 263 10.64 -4.65 -10.03
CA THR A 263 9.36 -4.59 -9.34
C THR A 263 8.67 -5.95 -9.30
N LEU A 264 8.35 -6.44 -8.10
CA LEU A 264 7.46 -7.58 -7.88
C LEU A 264 6.02 -7.09 -7.77
N VAL A 265 5.14 -7.58 -8.63
CA VAL A 265 3.68 -7.42 -8.50
C VAL A 265 3.09 -8.75 -8.04
N LEU A 266 2.61 -8.80 -6.80
CA LEU A 266 2.09 -10.01 -6.18
C LEU A 266 0.62 -9.83 -5.80
N ASN A 267 -0.28 -10.50 -6.52
CA ASN A 267 -1.72 -10.51 -6.30
C ASN A 267 -2.25 -11.95 -6.27
N ALA A 268 -3.07 -12.30 -5.27
CA ALA A 268 -3.75 -13.59 -5.30
C ALA A 268 -4.90 -13.58 -6.33
N LYS A 269 -5.08 -14.68 -7.09
CA LYS A 269 -6.18 -14.79 -8.05
C LYS A 269 -7.56 -14.79 -7.39
N ASN A 270 -7.64 -15.21 -6.13
CA ASN A 270 -8.87 -15.22 -5.34
C ASN A 270 -9.05 -13.96 -4.48
N ASP A 271 -8.30 -12.88 -4.78
CA ASP A 271 -8.48 -11.59 -4.10
C ASP A 271 -9.90 -11.06 -4.36
N PRO A 272 -10.72 -10.82 -3.29
CA PRO A 272 -12.08 -10.34 -3.49
C PRO A 272 -12.18 -8.89 -4.01
N PHE A 273 -11.07 -8.13 -3.99
CA PHE A 273 -11.07 -6.71 -4.38
C PHE A 273 -10.70 -6.50 -5.84
N LEU A 274 -10.04 -7.46 -6.48
CA LEU A 274 -9.65 -7.36 -7.87
C LEU A 274 -9.91 -8.69 -8.61
N PRO A 275 -10.77 -8.71 -9.62
CA PRO A 275 -11.04 -9.93 -10.38
C PRO A 275 -9.78 -10.45 -11.07
N ALA A 276 -9.56 -11.77 -11.04
CA ALA A 276 -8.37 -12.39 -11.62
C ALA A 276 -8.19 -12.09 -13.13
N HIS A 277 -9.29 -11.94 -13.88
CA HIS A 277 -9.24 -11.67 -15.31
C HIS A 277 -8.78 -10.25 -15.70
N VAL A 278 -8.69 -9.33 -14.72
CA VAL A 278 -8.16 -7.98 -14.98
C VAL A 278 -6.70 -7.82 -14.56
N LEU A 279 -6.11 -8.87 -13.96
CA LEU A 279 -4.68 -8.88 -13.65
C LEU A 279 -3.86 -8.72 -14.93
N PRO A 280 -2.81 -7.89 -14.93
CA PRO A 280 -1.97 -7.72 -16.11
C PRO A 280 -1.23 -8.99 -16.50
N GLU A 281 -1.03 -9.15 -17.79
CA GLU A 281 -0.19 -10.19 -18.37
C GLU A 281 1.22 -9.64 -18.67
N TYR A 282 2.19 -10.53 -18.88
CA TYR A 282 3.56 -10.13 -19.24
C TYR A 282 3.67 -9.29 -20.52
N SER A 283 2.71 -9.41 -21.43
CA SER A 283 2.63 -8.63 -22.69
C SER A 283 2.40 -7.13 -22.49
N VAL A 284 1.89 -6.72 -21.31
CA VAL A 284 1.53 -5.32 -21.01
C VAL A 284 2.40 -4.69 -19.92
N VAL A 285 3.43 -5.38 -19.46
CA VAL A 285 4.38 -4.86 -18.47
C VAL A 285 5.79 -4.78 -19.05
N SER A 286 6.68 -4.03 -18.40
CA SER A 286 8.09 -3.97 -18.75
C SER A 286 8.84 -5.23 -18.30
N SER A 287 10.06 -5.43 -18.82
CA SER A 287 10.96 -6.51 -18.38
C SER A 287 11.44 -6.36 -16.91
N ALA A 288 11.33 -5.18 -16.32
CA ALA A 288 11.65 -4.93 -14.91
C ALA A 288 10.55 -5.43 -13.96
N VAL A 289 9.36 -5.74 -14.48
CA VAL A 289 8.21 -6.18 -13.67
C VAL A 289 8.11 -7.70 -13.66
N THR A 290 8.17 -8.28 -12.46
CA THR A 290 7.89 -9.71 -12.21
C THR A 290 6.45 -9.84 -11.70
N LEU A 291 5.63 -10.61 -12.43
CA LEU A 291 4.26 -10.91 -12.06
C LEU A 291 4.18 -12.22 -11.29
N GLU A 292 3.56 -12.21 -10.12
CA GLU A 292 3.35 -13.41 -9.30
C GLU A 292 1.90 -13.48 -8.84
N TYR A 293 1.15 -14.48 -9.32
CA TYR A 293 -0.27 -14.63 -9.07
C TYR A 293 -0.59 -16.00 -8.46
N PRO A 294 -0.39 -16.18 -7.13
CA PRO A 294 -0.84 -17.39 -6.45
C PRO A 294 -2.36 -17.56 -6.61
N GLU A 295 -2.82 -18.82 -6.72
CA GLU A 295 -4.25 -19.14 -6.86
C GLU A 295 -5.07 -18.67 -5.64
N GLN A 296 -4.44 -18.61 -4.47
CA GLN A 296 -5.06 -18.23 -3.21
C GLN A 296 -4.16 -17.25 -2.45
N GLY A 297 -4.73 -16.58 -1.45
CA GLY A 297 -4.03 -15.57 -0.63
C GLY A 297 -4.95 -14.51 -0.09
N GLY A 298 -6.12 -14.33 -0.70
CA GLY A 298 -7.05 -13.24 -0.38
C GLY A 298 -6.43 -11.86 -0.63
N HIS A 299 -7.03 -10.83 -0.07
CA HIS A 299 -6.48 -9.47 -0.12
C HIS A 299 -5.48 -9.28 1.03
N VAL A 300 -4.18 -9.29 0.70
CA VAL A 300 -3.05 -9.12 1.66
C VAL A 300 -3.02 -10.16 2.79
N GLY A 301 -3.73 -11.27 2.67
CA GLY A 301 -3.81 -12.28 3.73
C GLY A 301 -2.56 -13.13 3.81
N PHE A 302 -2.29 -13.91 2.77
CA PHE A 302 -1.12 -14.79 2.62
C PHE A 302 -0.71 -15.54 3.91
N LEU A 303 -1.73 -15.93 4.71
CA LEU A 303 -1.51 -16.71 5.93
C LEU A 303 -1.06 -18.12 5.56
N ASN A 304 -0.13 -18.69 6.31
CA ASN A 304 0.35 -20.05 6.10
C ASN A 304 0.42 -20.89 7.39
N GLY A 305 0.56 -22.20 7.25
CA GLY A 305 0.74 -23.15 8.36
C GLY A 305 -0.54 -23.66 8.99
N SER A 306 -0.37 -24.48 10.05
CA SER A 306 -1.48 -25.02 10.85
C SER A 306 -2.14 -23.91 11.69
N PHE A 307 -3.38 -24.16 12.14
CA PHE A 307 -4.13 -23.23 13.00
C PHE A 307 -3.30 -22.79 14.23
N PRO A 308 -3.29 -21.50 14.60
CA PRO A 308 -4.01 -20.36 14.05
C PRO A 308 -3.36 -19.71 12.80
N GLY A 309 -2.28 -20.25 12.27
CA GLY A 309 -1.56 -19.73 11.12
C GLY A 309 -0.47 -18.71 11.48
N LYS A 310 0.31 -18.34 10.46
CA LYS A 310 1.41 -17.35 10.58
C LYS A 310 1.40 -16.40 9.39
N LEU A 311 1.70 -15.13 9.61
CA LEU A 311 1.81 -14.09 8.57
C LEU A 311 3.27 -13.88 8.14
N MET A 312 4.02 -14.96 7.97
CA MET A 312 5.47 -14.87 7.69
C MET A 312 5.82 -15.08 6.23
N TRP A 313 4.96 -15.77 5.45
CA TRP A 313 5.25 -16.06 4.06
C TRP A 313 5.43 -14.80 3.21
N LEU A 314 4.54 -13.82 3.36
CA LEU A 314 4.59 -12.58 2.59
C LEU A 314 5.87 -11.76 2.85
N PRO A 315 6.27 -11.47 4.11
CA PRO A 315 7.56 -10.85 4.39
C PRO A 315 8.77 -11.65 3.84
N GLU A 316 8.79 -12.97 4.03
CA GLU A 316 9.84 -13.83 3.52
C GLU A 316 9.94 -13.77 1.99
N ARG A 317 8.81 -13.82 1.28
CA ARG A 317 8.77 -13.76 -0.18
C ARG A 317 9.28 -12.44 -0.72
N ILE A 318 8.87 -11.32 -0.10
CA ILE A 318 9.28 -9.97 -0.51
C ILE A 318 10.79 -9.79 -0.29
N ILE A 319 11.29 -10.13 0.90
CA ILE A 319 12.71 -9.97 1.20
C ILE A 319 13.57 -10.90 0.33
N HIS A 320 13.11 -12.12 0.06
CA HIS A 320 13.81 -13.01 -0.88
C HIS A 320 13.89 -12.41 -2.30
N PHE A 321 12.85 -11.69 -2.76
CA PHE A 321 12.91 -10.98 -4.05
C PHE A 321 13.97 -9.87 -4.01
N PHE A 322 14.00 -9.07 -2.96
CA PHE A 322 14.96 -7.99 -2.82
C PHE A 322 16.42 -8.49 -2.72
N GLU A 323 16.66 -9.55 -1.96
CA GLU A 323 18.00 -10.16 -1.81
C GLU A 323 18.50 -10.82 -3.10
N ALA A 324 17.61 -11.38 -3.92
CA ALA A 324 17.97 -12.00 -5.20
C ALA A 324 18.50 -11.00 -6.23
N LEU A 325 18.18 -9.72 -6.11
CA LEU A 325 18.68 -8.65 -6.99
C LEU A 325 20.11 -8.21 -6.63
N HIS A 326 20.55 -8.49 -5.40
CA HIS A 326 21.91 -8.22 -4.93
C HIS A 326 22.46 -9.50 -4.29
N PRO A 327 22.85 -10.51 -5.10
CA PRO A 327 23.52 -11.66 -4.53
C PRO A 327 24.77 -11.15 -3.80
N SER A 328 24.72 -11.22 -2.45
CA SER A 328 25.91 -10.97 -1.63
C SER A 328 27.02 -11.89 -2.15
N ASN A 329 28.15 -11.31 -2.55
CA ASN A 329 29.38 -12.07 -2.73
C ASN A 329 29.63 -12.81 -1.39
N GLN A 330 29.25 -14.09 -1.36
CA GLN A 330 29.63 -15.02 -0.29
C GLN A 330 31.12 -15.34 -0.38
#